data_3b9487e946a8201561bbe24586703f6f
#
_entry.id   3b9487e946a8201561bbe24586703f6f
#
_cell.length_a   1.000
_cell.length_b   1.000
_cell.length_c   1.000
_cell.angle_alpha   90.00
_cell.angle_beta   90.00
_cell.angle_gamma   90.00
#
_symmetry.space_group_name_H-M   'P 1'
#
loop_
_entity.id
_entity.type
_entity.pdbx_description
1 polymer ?
#
loop_
_entity_poly.entity_id
_entity_poly.type
_entity_poly.pdbx_seq_one_letter_code
_entity_poly.pdbx_strand_id
1 'polypeptide(L)'
;MSCRLSTLSALSLSALILLPTTLFANPVRNAELSARLYEAAVDLKDPMLAIAAARLRKSVLARRVDIEPVKDGPAPSDPTYDRLMSWQDMLDTARELAPGDEVIAKLAEDVKFAGTKGVTSGEVYSITTIRAGGTDSYPPMTYTGGEYADVYIEGAKSSADLNVFVRDKQGRLVCSDTDISAIAYCGWRPGATEGYTVEVKNKSGIATSYSLITN
;
A
#
# COMPACT_ATOMS: atom_id res chain seq x y z
N MET A 1 -71.86 -17.90 -33.89
CA MET A 1 -70.56 -18.57 -33.90
C MET A 1 -69.51 -17.49 -33.55
N SER A 2 -69.08 -17.43 -32.29
CA SER A 2 -68.19 -16.42 -31.83
C SER A 2 -66.83 -17.07 -31.59
N CYS A 3 -65.82 -16.61 -32.32
CA CYS A 3 -64.44 -17.08 -32.20
C CYS A 3 -63.73 -16.21 -31.17
N ARG A 4 -63.28 -16.81 -30.05
CA ARG A 4 -62.43 -16.11 -29.03
C ARG A 4 -60.96 -16.29 -29.40
N LEU A 5 -60.28 -15.17 -29.68
CA LEU A 5 -58.83 -15.13 -29.78
C LEU A 5 -58.21 -15.10 -28.34
N SER A 6 -57.40 -16.10 -28.06
CA SER A 6 -56.59 -16.14 -26.83
C SER A 6 -55.28 -15.46 -27.10
N THR A 7 -54.99 -14.37 -26.37
CA THR A 7 -53.69 -13.69 -26.39
C THR A 7 -52.72 -14.40 -25.44
N LEU A 8 -51.66 -15.00 -25.98
CA LEU A 8 -50.54 -15.51 -25.21
C LEU A 8 -49.60 -14.33 -24.83
N SER A 9 -49.55 -14.01 -23.56
CA SER A 9 -48.54 -13.10 -23.02
C SER A 9 -47.22 -13.84 -22.86
N ALA A 10 -46.22 -13.45 -23.65
CA ALA A 10 -44.85 -13.92 -23.47
C ALA A 10 -44.18 -13.15 -22.29
N LEU A 11 -43.92 -13.84 -21.19
CA LEU A 11 -43.03 -13.33 -20.13
C LEU A 11 -41.59 -13.42 -20.61
N SER A 12 -40.96 -12.26 -20.89
CA SER A 12 -39.54 -12.17 -21.12
C SER A 12 -38.80 -12.21 -19.78
N LEU A 13 -38.12 -13.33 -19.50
CA LEU A 13 -37.24 -13.50 -18.35
C LEU A 13 -35.92 -12.82 -18.67
N SER A 14 -35.72 -11.57 -18.19
CA SER A 14 -34.41 -10.86 -18.28
C SER A 14 -33.45 -11.50 -17.31
N ALA A 15 -32.53 -12.34 -17.80
CA ALA A 15 -31.42 -12.87 -17.02
C ALA A 15 -30.44 -11.73 -16.71
N LEU A 16 -30.40 -11.29 -15.45
CA LEU A 16 -29.41 -10.36 -14.94
C LEU A 16 -28.08 -11.12 -14.85
N ILE A 17 -27.19 -10.92 -15.82
CA ILE A 17 -25.85 -11.49 -15.83
C ILE A 17 -25.03 -10.68 -14.78
N LEU A 18 -24.90 -11.21 -13.57
CA LEU A 18 -23.92 -10.76 -12.58
C LEU A 18 -22.53 -11.15 -13.10
N LEU A 19 -21.88 -10.22 -13.78
CA LEU A 19 -20.45 -10.35 -14.08
C LEU A 19 -19.69 -10.41 -12.75
N PRO A 20 -18.86 -11.44 -12.53
CA PRO A 20 -18.02 -11.46 -11.35
C PRO A 20 -17.07 -10.25 -11.45
N THR A 21 -17.22 -9.28 -10.55
CA THR A 21 -16.19 -8.27 -10.33
C THR A 21 -14.99 -9.01 -9.78
N THR A 22 -13.98 -9.22 -10.62
CA THR A 22 -12.67 -9.66 -10.14
C THR A 22 -12.19 -8.60 -9.14
N LEU A 23 -12.23 -8.93 -7.87
CA LEU A 23 -11.50 -8.16 -6.84
C LEU A 23 -10.02 -8.30 -7.19
N PHE A 24 -9.49 -7.36 -7.98
CA PHE A 24 -8.05 -7.22 -8.10
C PHE A 24 -7.54 -6.83 -6.73
N ALA A 25 -6.63 -7.64 -6.18
CA ALA A 25 -5.92 -7.26 -4.98
C ALA A 25 -5.20 -5.93 -5.28
N ASN A 26 -5.49 -4.90 -4.48
CA ASN A 26 -4.82 -3.61 -4.60
C ASN A 26 -3.44 -3.73 -3.94
N PRO A 27 -2.32 -3.70 -4.70
CA PRO A 27 -0.99 -3.89 -4.15
C PRO A 27 -0.60 -2.83 -3.12
N VAL A 28 -1.06 -1.59 -3.28
CA VAL A 28 -0.81 -0.49 -2.32
C VAL A 28 -1.47 -0.82 -0.97
N ARG A 29 -2.73 -1.28 -0.99
CA ARG A 29 -3.43 -1.74 0.21
C ARG A 29 -2.79 -2.98 0.83
N ASN A 30 -2.29 -3.89 0.01
CA ASN A 30 -1.60 -5.07 0.52
C ASN A 30 -0.27 -4.69 1.19
N ALA A 31 0.44 -3.70 0.69
CA ALA A 31 1.65 -3.17 1.33
C ALA A 31 1.33 -2.55 2.69
N GLU A 32 0.34 -1.69 2.77
CA GLU A 32 -0.13 -1.07 4.02
C GLU A 32 -0.59 -2.13 5.03
N LEU A 33 -1.46 -3.04 4.61
CA LEU A 33 -1.95 -4.11 5.50
C LEU A 33 -0.83 -5.02 5.98
N SER A 34 0.15 -5.32 5.12
CA SER A 34 1.35 -6.09 5.51
C SER A 34 2.12 -5.42 6.64
N ALA A 35 2.35 -4.10 6.54
CA ALA A 35 3.09 -3.37 7.56
C ALA A 35 2.32 -3.33 8.89
N ARG A 36 1.01 -3.05 8.87
CA ARG A 36 0.19 -3.04 10.09
C ARG A 36 0.07 -4.41 10.75
N LEU A 37 -0.02 -5.50 9.96
CA LEU A 37 0.04 -6.85 10.50
C LEU A 37 1.39 -7.17 11.13
N TYR A 38 2.47 -6.65 10.55
CA TYR A 38 3.80 -6.86 11.12
C TYR A 38 3.99 -6.09 12.43
N GLU A 39 3.52 -4.85 12.52
CA GLU A 39 3.51 -4.10 13.79
C GLU A 39 2.73 -4.87 14.87
N ALA A 40 1.52 -5.33 14.55
CA ALA A 40 0.72 -6.14 15.46
C ALA A 40 1.42 -7.46 15.85
N ALA A 41 2.14 -8.11 14.92
CA ALA A 41 2.91 -9.32 15.20
C ALA A 41 4.00 -9.10 16.25
N VAL A 42 4.72 -7.98 16.16
CA VAL A 42 5.77 -7.61 17.11
C VAL A 42 5.17 -7.26 18.48
N ASP A 43 4.13 -6.44 18.51
CA ASP A 43 3.48 -5.98 19.74
C ASP A 43 2.83 -7.14 20.51
N LEU A 44 2.15 -8.04 19.82
CA LEU A 44 1.46 -9.19 20.40
C LEU A 44 2.36 -10.42 20.53
N LYS A 45 3.59 -10.37 20.01
CA LYS A 45 4.52 -11.50 19.90
C LYS A 45 3.89 -12.69 19.21
N ASP A 46 3.15 -12.44 18.12
CA ASP A 46 2.42 -13.45 17.37
C ASP A 46 3.14 -13.82 16.07
N PRO A 47 3.77 -15.01 15.96
CA PRO A 47 4.49 -15.44 14.78
C PRO A 47 3.59 -15.65 13.56
N MET A 48 2.30 -15.97 13.77
CA MET A 48 1.35 -16.19 12.67
C MET A 48 1.03 -14.89 11.95
N LEU A 49 0.89 -13.76 12.68
CA LEU A 49 0.71 -12.45 12.10
C LEU A 49 1.94 -12.03 11.29
N ALA A 50 3.15 -12.34 11.75
CA ALA A 50 4.38 -12.07 11.01
C ALA A 50 4.44 -12.86 9.69
N ILE A 51 4.02 -14.15 9.70
CA ILE A 51 3.91 -14.96 8.47
C ILE A 51 2.88 -14.38 7.50
N ALA A 52 1.71 -13.97 8.01
CA ALA A 52 0.66 -13.37 7.19
C ALA A 52 1.13 -12.03 6.56
N ALA A 53 1.83 -11.20 7.35
CA ALA A 53 2.46 -9.97 6.88
C ALA A 53 3.46 -10.24 5.76
N ALA A 54 4.35 -11.21 5.96
CA ALA A 54 5.35 -11.61 4.96
C ALA A 54 4.70 -12.07 3.65
N ARG A 55 3.63 -12.86 3.74
CA ARG A 55 2.90 -13.34 2.55
C ARG A 55 2.28 -12.20 1.77
N LEU A 56 1.66 -11.23 2.44
CA LEU A 56 1.13 -10.04 1.80
C LEU A 56 2.23 -9.18 1.19
N ARG A 57 3.32 -8.90 1.93
CA ARG A 57 4.46 -8.15 1.43
C ARG A 57 5.07 -8.78 0.17
N LYS A 58 5.20 -10.10 0.16
CA LYS A 58 5.71 -10.82 -1.00
C LYS A 58 4.80 -10.72 -2.22
N SER A 59 3.49 -10.49 -2.03
CA SER A 59 2.54 -10.32 -3.13
C SER A 59 2.56 -8.92 -3.75
N VAL A 60 3.21 -7.95 -3.10
CA VAL A 60 3.30 -6.57 -3.60
C VAL A 60 4.33 -6.52 -4.72
N LEU A 61 3.85 -6.35 -5.95
CA LEU A 61 4.67 -6.18 -7.13
C LEU A 61 4.48 -4.75 -7.63
N ALA A 62 5.45 -3.89 -7.36
CA ALA A 62 5.47 -2.53 -7.86
C ALA A 62 6.77 -2.28 -8.63
N ARG A 63 6.68 -1.48 -9.70
CA ARG A 63 7.84 -1.11 -10.50
C ARG A 63 8.59 0.04 -9.82
N ARG A 64 9.88 -0.12 -9.59
CA ARG A 64 10.71 0.99 -9.10
C ARG A 64 10.78 2.11 -10.13
N VAL A 65 10.61 3.34 -9.65
CA VAL A 65 10.80 4.57 -10.42
C VAL A 65 11.69 5.52 -9.63
N ASP A 66 12.48 6.30 -10.34
CA ASP A 66 13.34 7.32 -9.76
C ASP A 66 12.57 8.65 -9.78
N ILE A 67 11.59 8.79 -8.89
CA ILE A 67 10.88 10.05 -8.65
C ILE A 67 11.50 10.67 -7.41
N GLU A 68 12.25 11.75 -7.61
CA GLU A 68 12.88 12.48 -6.52
C GLU A 68 11.96 13.61 -6.05
N PRO A 69 11.67 13.69 -4.74
CA PRO A 69 10.94 14.81 -4.17
C PRO A 69 11.84 16.04 -4.06
N VAL A 70 11.23 17.21 -4.10
CA VAL A 70 11.86 18.48 -3.67
C VAL A 70 11.91 18.47 -2.14
N LYS A 71 13.10 18.61 -1.59
CA LYS A 71 13.36 18.59 -0.13
C LYS A 71 13.37 20.01 0.43
N ASP A 72 12.82 20.21 1.62
CA ASP A 72 12.77 21.51 2.30
C ASP A 72 14.07 21.92 3.03
N GLY A 73 15.17 21.20 2.80
CA GLY A 73 16.46 21.45 3.43
C GLY A 73 17.54 20.47 2.98
N PRO A 74 18.72 20.53 3.58
CA PRO A 74 19.83 19.66 3.22
C PRO A 74 19.47 18.19 3.47
N ALA A 75 20.03 17.31 2.64
CA ALA A 75 19.95 15.87 2.88
C ALA A 75 20.51 15.53 4.28
N PRO A 76 20.06 14.43 4.91
CA PRO A 76 20.64 13.95 6.13
C PRO A 76 22.15 13.79 5.99
N SER A 77 22.90 14.15 7.05
CA SER A 77 24.38 14.08 7.05
C SER A 77 24.91 12.65 7.01
N ASP A 78 24.12 11.68 7.40
CA ASP A 78 24.40 10.26 7.25
C ASP A 78 23.53 9.67 6.14
N PRO A 79 24.10 9.38 4.96
CA PRO A 79 23.37 8.81 3.84
C PRO A 79 23.14 7.29 3.97
N THR A 80 23.46 6.68 5.11
CA THR A 80 23.12 5.27 5.34
C THR A 80 21.61 5.10 5.19
N TYR A 81 21.21 4.56 4.05
CA TYR A 81 19.83 4.16 3.83
C TYR A 81 19.48 3.05 4.81
N ASP A 82 18.65 3.37 5.79
CA ASP A 82 18.04 2.33 6.59
C ASP A 82 17.28 1.40 5.64
N ARG A 83 17.52 0.10 5.80
CA ARG A 83 16.88 -0.90 4.94
C ARG A 83 15.41 -1.02 5.31
N LEU A 84 14.54 -0.86 4.33
CA LEU A 84 13.11 -1.10 4.50
C LEU A 84 12.85 -2.57 4.83
N MET A 85 11.83 -2.82 5.62
CA MET A 85 11.42 -4.16 6.05
C MET A 85 11.00 -5.00 4.84
N SER A 86 11.70 -6.12 4.63
CA SER A 86 11.38 -7.07 3.57
C SER A 86 10.50 -8.21 4.08
N TRP A 87 9.86 -8.96 3.17
CA TRP A 87 9.12 -10.14 3.56
C TRP A 87 10.02 -11.23 4.19
N GLN A 88 11.31 -11.29 3.83
CA GLN A 88 12.27 -12.19 4.45
C GLN A 88 12.49 -11.84 5.92
N ASP A 89 12.69 -10.56 6.23
CA ASP A 89 12.85 -10.09 7.61
C ASP A 89 11.63 -10.44 8.46
N MET A 90 10.42 -10.30 7.90
CA MET A 90 9.18 -10.68 8.59
C MET A 90 9.12 -12.17 8.91
N LEU A 91 9.60 -13.05 7.99
CA LEU A 91 9.70 -14.48 8.24
C LEU A 91 10.77 -14.83 9.30
N ASP A 92 11.88 -14.10 9.31
CA ASP A 92 12.90 -14.27 10.32
C ASP A 92 12.37 -13.88 11.71
N THR A 93 11.65 -12.75 11.79
CA THR A 93 10.93 -12.36 13.02
C THR A 93 9.93 -13.44 13.46
N ALA A 94 9.17 -14.07 12.55
CA ALA A 94 8.24 -15.14 12.92
C ALA A 94 8.96 -16.32 13.59
N ARG A 95 10.15 -16.69 13.07
CA ARG A 95 10.96 -17.76 13.67
C ARG A 95 11.56 -17.35 15.02
N GLU A 96 11.96 -16.09 15.18
CA GLU A 96 12.48 -15.56 16.43
C GLU A 96 11.40 -15.50 17.53
N LEU A 97 10.14 -15.22 17.16
CA LEU A 97 9.00 -15.22 18.08
C LEU A 97 8.58 -16.61 18.54
N ALA A 98 8.92 -17.67 17.79
CA ALA A 98 8.57 -19.06 18.10
C ALA A 98 9.77 -19.99 17.87
N PRO A 99 10.84 -19.89 18.67
CA PRO A 99 12.04 -20.67 18.48
C PRO A 99 11.76 -22.17 18.69
N GLY A 100 12.14 -22.98 17.69
CA GLY A 100 11.95 -24.44 17.73
C GLY A 100 10.54 -24.92 17.38
N ASP A 101 9.60 -24.04 17.01
CA ASP A 101 8.27 -24.42 16.53
C ASP A 101 8.36 -24.87 15.07
N GLU A 102 8.19 -26.19 14.84
CA GLU A 102 8.27 -26.80 13.52
C GLU A 102 7.12 -26.34 12.59
N VAL A 103 5.95 -26.03 13.15
CA VAL A 103 4.81 -25.55 12.36
C VAL A 103 5.10 -24.17 11.80
N ILE A 104 5.59 -23.26 12.63
CA ILE A 104 5.99 -21.91 12.20
C ILE A 104 7.13 -21.99 11.20
N ALA A 105 8.15 -22.81 11.44
CA ALA A 105 9.25 -23.01 10.49
C ALA A 105 8.75 -23.48 9.13
N LYS A 106 7.84 -24.45 9.09
CA LYS A 106 7.26 -24.98 7.84
C LYS A 106 6.39 -23.93 7.12
N LEU A 107 5.54 -23.21 7.82
CA LEU A 107 4.74 -22.15 7.24
C LEU A 107 5.61 -21.04 6.65
N ALA A 108 6.70 -20.67 7.30
CA ALA A 108 7.67 -19.71 6.77
C ALA A 108 8.33 -20.24 5.47
N GLU A 109 8.68 -21.51 5.40
CA GLU A 109 9.20 -22.13 4.17
C GLU A 109 8.14 -22.17 3.06
N ASP A 110 6.88 -22.46 3.38
CA ASP A 110 5.78 -22.42 2.40
C ASP A 110 5.63 -21.03 1.78
N VAL A 111 5.73 -19.96 2.57
CA VAL A 111 5.73 -18.57 2.05
C VAL A 111 6.96 -18.32 1.18
N LYS A 112 8.14 -18.79 1.58
CA LYS A 112 9.39 -18.62 0.83
C LYS A 112 9.31 -19.26 -0.56
N PHE A 113 8.72 -20.43 -0.68
CA PHE A 113 8.60 -21.17 -1.93
C PHE A 113 7.32 -20.86 -2.74
N ALA A 114 6.31 -20.22 -2.13
CA ALA A 114 5.13 -19.80 -2.86
C ALA A 114 5.49 -18.89 -4.03
N GLY A 115 5.11 -19.29 -5.25
CA GLY A 115 5.28 -18.46 -6.44
C GLY A 115 4.41 -17.20 -6.34
N THR A 116 4.96 -16.05 -6.67
CA THR A 116 4.19 -14.82 -6.86
C THR A 116 3.51 -14.89 -8.22
N LYS A 117 2.23 -15.24 -8.26
CA LYS A 117 1.39 -15.07 -9.43
C LYS A 117 0.78 -13.67 -9.39
N GLY A 118 1.56 -12.65 -9.71
CA GLY A 118 1.08 -11.27 -9.77
C GLY A 118 1.31 -10.70 -11.16
N VAL A 119 0.31 -10.02 -11.69
CA VAL A 119 0.47 -9.11 -12.82
C VAL A 119 0.85 -7.76 -12.21
N THR A 120 1.96 -7.16 -12.64
CA THR A 120 2.27 -5.76 -12.33
C THR A 120 1.19 -4.90 -12.98
N SER A 121 0.36 -4.27 -12.17
CA SER A 121 -0.81 -3.51 -12.61
C SER A 121 -0.58 -2.00 -12.60
N GLY A 122 0.65 -1.57 -12.84
CA GLY A 122 0.94 -0.14 -12.99
C GLY A 122 1.46 0.56 -11.73
N GLU A 123 1.43 -0.10 -10.57
CA GLU A 123 1.95 0.46 -9.32
C GLU A 123 3.45 0.74 -9.42
N VAL A 124 3.83 1.89 -8.88
CA VAL A 124 5.23 2.33 -8.84
C VAL A 124 5.66 2.62 -7.41
N TYR A 125 6.96 2.45 -7.13
CA TYR A 125 7.54 2.84 -5.85
C TYR A 125 8.84 3.60 -6.02
N SER A 126 9.11 4.50 -5.10
CA SER A 126 10.41 5.17 -4.93
C SER A 126 10.91 5.03 -3.50
N ILE A 127 12.20 5.13 -3.31
CA ILE A 127 12.85 5.08 -2.00
C ILE A 127 13.76 6.30 -1.88
N THR A 128 13.60 7.05 -0.80
CA THR A 128 14.44 8.20 -0.49
C THR A 128 14.64 8.34 1.03
N THR A 129 15.38 9.35 1.45
CA THR A 129 15.59 9.68 2.86
C THR A 129 14.96 11.02 3.19
N ILE A 130 14.39 11.14 4.38
CA ILE A 130 13.85 12.40 4.89
C ILE A 130 14.54 12.74 6.22
N ARG A 131 14.95 14.01 6.37
CA ARG A 131 15.56 14.49 7.62
C ARG A 131 14.54 14.56 8.76
N ALA A 132 15.03 14.64 10.00
CA ALA A 132 14.21 14.96 11.16
C ALA A 132 13.48 16.30 10.94
N GLY A 133 12.18 16.32 11.19
CA GLY A 133 11.32 17.50 10.99
C GLY A 133 11.22 17.96 9.53
N GLY A 134 11.65 17.15 8.56
CA GLY A 134 11.71 17.52 7.14
C GLY A 134 10.39 17.34 6.41
N THR A 135 10.33 17.96 5.22
CA THR A 135 9.23 17.83 4.27
C THR A 135 9.79 17.52 2.89
N ASP A 136 9.26 16.48 2.28
CA ASP A 136 9.53 16.08 0.90
C ASP A 136 8.27 16.31 0.07
N SER A 137 8.38 17.07 -1.03
CA SER A 137 7.26 17.36 -1.93
C SER A 137 7.51 16.72 -3.29
N TYR A 138 6.68 15.77 -3.66
CA TYR A 138 6.79 15.10 -4.95
C TYR A 138 6.22 15.97 -6.08
N PRO A 139 6.79 15.89 -7.29
CA PRO A 139 6.19 16.53 -8.45
C PRO A 139 4.78 16.00 -8.69
N PRO A 140 3.88 16.77 -9.33
CA PRO A 140 2.52 16.31 -9.58
C PRO A 140 2.50 14.98 -10.34
N MET A 141 1.84 13.97 -9.78
CA MET A 141 1.57 12.67 -10.38
C MET A 141 0.15 12.65 -10.93
N THR A 142 -0.04 12.12 -12.14
CA THR A 142 -1.37 12.09 -12.79
C THR A 142 -2.14 10.84 -12.38
N TYR A 143 -3.36 11.02 -11.89
CA TYR A 143 -4.29 9.94 -11.57
C TYR A 143 -5.54 10.02 -12.44
N THR A 144 -6.08 8.86 -12.83
CA THR A 144 -7.23 8.74 -13.73
C THR A 144 -8.52 9.10 -13.02
N GLY A 145 -9.32 9.97 -13.63
CA GLY A 145 -10.65 10.35 -13.12
C GLY A 145 -11.60 9.16 -13.01
N GLY A 146 -12.30 9.04 -11.87
CA GLY A 146 -13.24 7.95 -11.62
C GLY A 146 -12.60 6.63 -11.15
N GLU A 147 -11.28 6.46 -11.24
CA GLU A 147 -10.56 5.30 -10.68
C GLU A 147 -10.16 5.56 -9.22
N TYR A 148 -9.94 4.49 -8.47
CA TYR A 148 -9.45 4.62 -7.10
C TYR A 148 -7.94 4.85 -7.13
N ALA A 149 -7.52 5.94 -6.51
CA ALA A 149 -6.13 6.34 -6.36
C ALA A 149 -5.70 6.16 -4.92
N ASP A 150 -4.47 5.71 -4.70
CA ASP A 150 -3.89 5.62 -3.37
C ASP A 150 -2.37 5.83 -3.35
N VAL A 151 -1.91 6.29 -2.19
CA VAL A 151 -0.51 6.50 -1.84
C VAL A 151 -0.26 5.85 -0.48
N TYR A 152 0.81 5.10 -0.39
CA TYR A 152 1.29 4.47 0.82
C TYR A 152 2.74 4.88 1.08
N ILE A 153 3.01 5.28 2.32
CA ILE A 153 4.34 5.65 2.82
C ILE A 153 4.74 4.68 3.92
N GLU A 154 5.98 4.22 3.89
CA GLU A 154 6.54 3.36 4.94
C GLU A 154 7.96 3.77 5.26
N GLY A 155 8.21 4.15 6.51
CA GLY A 155 9.53 4.46 7.05
C GLY A 155 10.30 3.19 7.44
N ALA A 156 11.61 3.22 7.25
CA ALA A 156 12.49 2.12 7.65
C ALA A 156 12.64 2.01 9.18
N LYS A 157 12.44 3.12 9.91
CA LYS A 157 12.48 3.17 11.37
C LYS A 157 11.07 3.22 11.94
N SER A 158 10.68 2.24 12.74
CA SER A 158 9.37 2.18 13.39
C SER A 158 9.08 3.35 14.34
N SER A 159 10.14 4.01 14.86
CA SER A 159 10.04 5.22 15.68
C SER A 159 9.91 6.52 14.89
N ALA A 160 9.86 6.46 13.55
CA ALA A 160 9.54 7.61 12.72
C ALA A 160 8.04 7.96 12.83
N ASP A 161 7.72 9.22 12.60
CA ASP A 161 6.36 9.76 12.52
C ASP A 161 6.22 10.42 11.15
N LEU A 162 5.67 9.66 10.19
CA LEU A 162 5.54 10.08 8.80
C LEU A 162 4.09 10.40 8.49
N ASN A 163 3.85 11.63 8.08
CA ASN A 163 2.54 12.10 7.66
C ASN A 163 2.50 12.28 6.14
N VAL A 164 1.36 11.99 5.51
CA VAL A 164 1.14 12.20 4.09
C VAL A 164 0.01 13.18 3.86
N PHE A 165 0.17 14.06 2.87
CA PHE A 165 -0.84 15.01 2.42
C PHE A 165 -0.92 14.96 0.90
N VAL A 166 -2.13 14.78 0.37
CA VAL A 166 -2.40 14.79 -1.07
C VAL A 166 -3.22 16.02 -1.41
N ARG A 167 -2.75 16.79 -2.40
CA ARG A 167 -3.40 18.01 -2.85
C ARG A 167 -3.69 17.96 -4.35
N ASP A 168 -4.82 18.52 -4.73
CA ASP A 168 -5.17 18.71 -6.15
C ASP A 168 -4.37 19.85 -6.81
N LYS A 169 -4.59 20.08 -8.10
CA LYS A 169 -3.93 21.12 -8.87
C LYS A 169 -4.24 22.55 -8.41
N GLN A 170 -5.28 22.76 -7.59
CA GLN A 170 -5.61 24.04 -6.94
C GLN A 170 -4.97 24.16 -5.54
N GLY A 171 -4.21 23.15 -5.09
CA GLY A 171 -3.60 23.11 -3.76
C GLY A 171 -4.57 22.73 -2.64
N ARG A 172 -5.82 22.34 -2.95
CA ARG A 172 -6.79 21.93 -1.94
C ARG A 172 -6.44 20.54 -1.42
N LEU A 173 -6.53 20.37 -0.10
CA LEU A 173 -6.30 19.07 0.54
C LEU A 173 -7.42 18.10 0.13
N VAL A 174 -7.01 16.95 -0.42
CA VAL A 174 -7.91 15.88 -0.86
C VAL A 174 -7.91 14.73 0.13
N CYS A 175 -6.73 14.40 0.66
CA CYS A 175 -6.54 13.32 1.61
C CYS A 175 -5.34 13.63 2.50
N SER A 176 -5.36 13.17 3.74
CA SER A 176 -4.19 13.18 4.64
C SER A 176 -4.27 12.03 5.63
N ASP A 177 -3.10 11.54 6.01
CA ASP A 177 -2.92 10.66 7.16
C ASP A 177 -1.85 11.30 8.06
N THR A 178 -2.20 11.50 9.32
CA THR A 178 -1.37 12.20 10.32
C THR A 178 -1.28 11.43 11.64
N ASP A 179 -1.55 10.13 11.59
CA ASP A 179 -1.38 9.26 12.74
C ASP A 179 0.12 9.20 13.13
N ILE A 180 0.38 9.07 14.43
CA ILE A 180 1.75 8.93 14.95
C ILE A 180 2.24 7.52 14.60
N SER A 181 2.83 7.37 13.43
CA SER A 181 3.28 6.09 12.87
C SER A 181 4.38 6.29 11.84
N ALA A 182 5.19 5.26 11.63
CA ALA A 182 6.09 5.20 10.48
C ALA A 182 5.36 4.86 9.17
N ILE A 183 4.05 4.61 9.24
CA ILE A 183 3.19 4.21 8.13
C ILE A 183 2.14 5.30 7.92
N ALA A 184 1.97 5.76 6.67
CA ALA A 184 0.90 6.66 6.30
C ALA A 184 0.22 6.20 5.01
N TYR A 185 -1.11 6.31 4.94
CA TYR A 185 -1.90 5.88 3.79
C TYR A 185 -2.97 6.91 3.44
N CYS A 186 -3.04 7.24 2.16
CA CYS A 186 -4.09 8.08 1.60
C CYS A 186 -4.75 7.38 0.42
N GLY A 187 -6.09 7.32 0.44
CA GLY A 187 -6.87 6.80 -0.67
C GLY A 187 -8.02 7.74 -1.02
N TRP A 188 -8.22 8.00 -2.31
CA TRP A 188 -9.28 8.88 -2.81
C TRP A 188 -9.77 8.45 -4.19
N ARG A 189 -10.79 9.13 -4.68
CA ARG A 189 -11.27 8.93 -6.05
C ARG A 189 -11.25 10.27 -6.79
N PRO A 190 -10.31 10.47 -7.75
CA PRO A 190 -10.26 11.67 -8.56
C PRO A 190 -11.57 11.93 -9.32
N GLY A 191 -12.07 13.16 -9.32
CA GLY A 191 -13.26 13.53 -10.08
C GLY A 191 -12.99 13.65 -11.59
N ALA A 192 -11.74 13.94 -11.96
CA ALA A 192 -11.24 14.02 -13.32
C ALA A 192 -9.79 13.57 -13.37
N THR A 193 -9.31 13.19 -14.55
CA THR A 193 -7.87 12.90 -14.75
C THR A 193 -7.07 14.18 -14.61
N GLU A 194 -6.26 14.29 -13.55
CA GLU A 194 -5.43 15.46 -13.26
C GLU A 194 -4.22 15.13 -12.39
N GLY A 195 -3.31 16.09 -12.24
CA GLY A 195 -2.12 15.99 -11.40
C GLY A 195 -2.43 16.26 -9.92
N TYR A 196 -1.89 15.44 -9.03
CA TYR A 196 -1.94 15.60 -7.58
C TYR A 196 -0.53 15.67 -7.03
N THR A 197 -0.30 16.57 -6.08
CA THR A 197 0.96 16.70 -5.36
C THR A 197 0.89 15.88 -4.07
N VAL A 198 1.90 15.06 -3.82
CA VAL A 198 2.07 14.32 -2.57
C VAL A 198 3.16 14.98 -1.75
N GLU A 199 2.86 15.28 -0.51
CA GLU A 199 3.78 15.86 0.46
C GLU A 199 3.94 14.86 1.61
N VAL A 200 5.20 14.50 1.94
CA VAL A 200 5.54 13.64 3.08
C VAL A 200 6.24 14.48 4.13
N LYS A 201 5.77 14.44 5.38
CA LYS A 201 6.38 15.15 6.51
C LYS A 201 6.86 14.17 7.56
N ASN A 202 8.11 14.30 7.94
CA ASN A 202 8.66 13.60 9.09
C ASN A 202 8.48 14.48 10.34
N LYS A 203 7.59 14.09 11.22
CA LYS A 203 7.32 14.80 12.48
C LYS A 203 8.20 14.35 13.62
N SER A 204 8.96 13.26 13.43
CA SER A 204 9.88 12.75 14.44
C SER A 204 11.20 13.55 14.50
N GLY A 205 11.92 13.38 15.61
CA GLY A 205 13.25 13.94 15.81
C GLY A 205 14.41 13.16 15.15
N ILE A 206 14.09 12.15 14.34
CA ILE A 206 15.08 11.29 13.67
C ILE A 206 14.94 11.33 12.16
N ALA A 207 16.05 11.22 11.44
CA ALA A 207 16.02 10.98 10.00
C ALA A 207 15.74 9.50 9.72
N THR A 208 15.04 9.23 8.61
CA THR A 208 14.75 7.86 8.18
C THR A 208 14.72 7.75 6.66
N SER A 209 15.02 6.57 6.14
CA SER A 209 14.61 6.23 4.77
C SER A 209 13.12 5.88 4.74
N TYR A 210 12.47 6.12 3.63
CA TYR A 210 11.09 5.69 3.43
C TYR A 210 10.84 5.27 1.98
N SER A 211 9.83 4.43 1.78
CA SER A 211 9.26 4.15 0.46
C SER A 211 7.94 4.88 0.27
N LEU A 212 7.71 5.33 -0.96
CA LEU A 212 6.40 5.75 -1.45
C LEU A 212 5.94 4.72 -2.48
N ILE A 213 4.74 4.17 -2.31
CA ILE A 213 4.08 3.28 -3.28
C ILE A 213 2.77 3.92 -3.70
N THR A 214 2.48 3.95 -5.00
CA THR A 214 1.24 4.50 -5.55
C THR A 214 0.83 3.74 -6.81
N ASN A 215 -0.45 3.83 -7.19
CA ASN A 215 -1.00 3.27 -8.41
C ASN A 215 -1.10 4.28 -9.55
#